data_a190bd9fe59e0fa3aa63545cca943798
#
_entry.id   a190bd9fe59e0fa3aa63545cca943798
#
_cell.length_a   1.000
_cell.length_b   1.000
_cell.length_c   1.000
_cell.angle_alpha   90.00
_cell.angle_beta   90.00
_cell.angle_gamma   90.00
#
_symmetry.space_group_name_H-M   'P 1'
#
loop_
_entity.id
_entity.type
_entity.pdbx_description
1 polymer ?
#
loop_
_entity_poly.entity_id
_entity_poly.type
_entity_poly.pdbx_seq_one_letter_code
_entity_poly.pdbx_strand_id
1 'polypeptide(L)'
;MAISKDVTISEIAARADVSIATVSRVINQIGNTKAETKQRVFQAMSELGLNPNTYCGAKDTAGSQSILVCLPDFRNPFNADVIEGIQNAAITHGYRTFFYEASDLRFSLYEYEKIINQNNFCGLLLVHNVLDTDQLNKIKLKYPVVMCSEHCNLPDVSFVSIDDVYSSQIAVNYLLSIGRTRIALINSQLTNAYARYREKGFLDALGKAGMQANNNWILHITEFDFDIAVSVITSLLKQTERPDALYCVSDVYGAAAIKAIQNFGLRVPEDIAVVGFDNIDLSKMVVPSLTTINQPKKQLGHQACEMLINLIENPSTPTQHILLDTELIVRSST
;
A
#
# COMPACT_ATOMS: atom_id res chain seq x y z
N MET A 1 38.10 -17.41 -14.75
CA MET A 1 37.40 -18.32 -13.81
C MET A 1 38.25 -18.41 -12.56
N ALA A 2 37.96 -17.57 -11.54
CA ALA A 2 38.66 -17.60 -10.26
C ALA A 2 37.74 -18.30 -9.26
N ILE A 3 38.22 -19.44 -8.76
CA ILE A 3 37.60 -20.26 -7.71
C ILE A 3 37.65 -19.39 -6.44
N SER A 4 36.49 -19.01 -5.86
CA SER A 4 36.44 -18.39 -4.56
C SER A 4 36.86 -19.43 -3.51
N LYS A 5 38.03 -19.26 -2.95
CA LYS A 5 38.44 -19.96 -1.74
C LYS A 5 37.56 -19.46 -0.59
N ASP A 6 36.88 -20.35 0.14
CA ASP A 6 36.18 -20.00 1.36
C ASP A 6 37.20 -19.54 2.41
N VAL A 7 37.39 -18.20 2.52
CA VAL A 7 38.29 -17.62 3.51
C VAL A 7 37.67 -17.80 4.90
N THR A 8 38.41 -18.38 5.82
CA THR A 8 37.99 -18.66 7.19
C THR A 8 38.27 -17.50 8.15
N ILE A 9 37.50 -17.40 9.24
CA ILE A 9 37.76 -16.41 10.31
C ILE A 9 39.18 -16.58 10.89
N SER A 10 39.71 -17.80 10.89
CA SER A 10 41.08 -18.08 11.34
C SER A 10 42.13 -17.47 10.43
N GLU A 11 41.95 -17.47 9.13
CA GLU A 11 42.86 -16.85 8.15
C GLU A 11 42.84 -15.32 8.28
N ILE A 12 41.66 -14.73 8.51
CA ILE A 12 41.54 -13.29 8.78
C ILE A 12 42.26 -12.93 10.09
N ALA A 13 42.09 -13.74 11.14
CA ALA A 13 42.72 -13.52 12.45
C ALA A 13 44.24 -13.58 12.35
N ALA A 14 44.78 -14.58 11.66
CA ALA A 14 46.22 -14.72 11.42
C ALA A 14 46.78 -13.55 10.58
N ARG A 15 46.09 -13.10 9.57
CA ARG A 15 46.50 -11.98 8.70
C ARG A 15 46.45 -10.64 9.39
N ALA A 16 45.44 -10.41 10.26
CA ALA A 16 45.29 -9.18 11.04
C ALA A 16 46.12 -9.15 12.32
N ASP A 17 46.80 -10.25 12.67
CA ASP A 17 47.53 -10.42 13.92
C ASP A 17 46.66 -10.12 15.14
N VAL A 18 45.49 -10.76 15.22
CA VAL A 18 44.53 -10.67 16.33
C VAL A 18 43.93 -12.02 16.66
N SER A 19 43.28 -12.17 17.80
CA SER A 19 42.57 -13.40 18.13
C SER A 19 41.31 -13.62 17.25
N ILE A 20 40.90 -14.89 17.05
CA ILE A 20 39.64 -15.26 16.38
C ILE A 20 38.46 -14.55 17.05
N ALA A 21 38.45 -14.46 18.39
CA ALA A 21 37.42 -13.75 19.14
C ALA A 21 37.37 -12.24 18.80
N THR A 22 38.53 -11.63 18.53
CA THR A 22 38.62 -10.23 18.10
C THR A 22 38.06 -10.05 16.71
N VAL A 23 38.37 -10.92 15.77
CA VAL A 23 37.77 -10.90 14.41
C VAL A 23 36.28 -11.08 14.52
N SER A 24 35.80 -12.06 15.28
CA SER A 24 34.35 -12.27 15.49
C SER A 24 33.67 -11.05 16.08
N ARG A 25 34.29 -10.35 17.07
CA ARG A 25 33.74 -9.12 17.63
C ARG A 25 33.69 -7.99 16.59
N VAL A 26 34.73 -7.85 15.76
CA VAL A 26 34.77 -6.84 14.70
C VAL A 26 33.71 -7.12 13.64
N ILE A 27 33.60 -8.36 13.17
CA ILE A 27 32.62 -8.77 12.15
C ILE A 27 31.19 -8.61 12.66
N ASN A 28 30.92 -9.03 13.91
CA ASN A 28 29.57 -8.97 14.50
C ASN A 28 29.31 -7.65 15.25
N GLN A 29 30.26 -6.71 15.24
CA GLN A 29 30.17 -5.41 15.92
C GLN A 29 29.81 -5.51 17.42
N ILE A 30 30.22 -6.57 18.09
CA ILE A 30 29.95 -6.83 19.50
C ILE A 30 31.06 -6.19 20.38
N GLY A 31 30.68 -5.26 21.28
CA GLY A 31 31.58 -4.62 22.23
C GLY A 31 32.46 -3.50 21.62
N ASN A 32 33.25 -2.84 22.50
CA ASN A 32 34.06 -1.69 22.10
C ASN A 32 35.44 -2.17 21.60
N THR A 33 35.63 -2.33 20.31
CA THR A 33 36.94 -2.64 19.71
C THR A 33 37.61 -1.34 19.27
N LYS A 34 38.93 -1.16 19.61
CA LYS A 34 39.71 0.02 19.21
C LYS A 34 39.70 0.22 17.69
N ALA A 35 39.60 1.46 17.21
CA ALA A 35 39.55 1.82 15.81
C ALA A 35 40.71 1.22 14.99
N GLU A 36 41.93 1.26 15.55
CA GLU A 36 43.12 0.68 14.94
C GLU A 36 43.02 -0.85 14.74
N THR A 37 42.42 -1.56 15.68
CA THR A 37 42.17 -3.01 15.57
C THR A 37 41.13 -3.34 14.50
N LYS A 38 40.07 -2.52 14.39
CA LYS A 38 39.07 -2.65 13.31
C LYS A 38 39.73 -2.46 11.95
N GLN A 39 40.55 -1.43 11.81
CA GLN A 39 41.23 -1.12 10.57
C GLN A 39 42.19 -2.24 10.12
N ARG A 40 42.93 -2.87 11.02
CA ARG A 40 43.79 -4.03 10.75
C ARG A 40 42.95 -5.23 10.24
N VAL A 41 41.84 -5.53 10.86
CA VAL A 41 40.94 -6.61 10.45
C VAL A 41 40.37 -6.34 9.07
N PHE A 42 39.91 -5.13 8.79
CA PHE A 42 39.36 -4.74 7.49
C PHE A 42 40.40 -4.78 6.37
N GLN A 43 41.62 -4.35 6.67
CA GLN A 43 42.73 -4.46 5.73
C GLN A 43 43.06 -5.93 5.42
N ALA A 44 43.15 -6.78 6.43
CA ALA A 44 43.36 -8.21 6.26
C ALA A 44 42.26 -8.88 5.41
N MET A 45 41.01 -8.51 5.62
CA MET A 45 39.87 -9.01 4.81
C MET A 45 40.03 -8.59 3.36
N SER A 46 40.35 -7.31 3.08
CA SER A 46 40.57 -6.81 1.72
C SER A 46 41.73 -7.50 1.01
N GLU A 47 42.82 -7.75 1.72
CA GLU A 47 44.00 -8.48 1.20
C GLU A 47 43.68 -9.95 0.87
N LEU A 48 42.69 -10.56 1.54
CA LEU A 48 42.19 -11.90 1.28
C LEU A 48 41.08 -11.94 0.22
N GLY A 49 40.80 -10.81 -0.42
CA GLY A 49 39.78 -10.70 -1.48
C GLY A 49 38.34 -10.63 -0.96
N LEU A 50 38.15 -10.43 0.34
CA LEU A 50 36.84 -10.21 0.93
C LEU A 50 36.54 -8.71 0.97
N ASN A 51 35.30 -8.34 0.67
CA ASN A 51 34.84 -6.98 0.89
C ASN A 51 34.41 -6.83 2.38
N PRO A 52 35.14 -6.05 3.19
CA PRO A 52 34.79 -5.87 4.62
C PRO A 52 33.36 -5.42 4.85
N ASN A 53 32.80 -4.58 3.94
CA ASN A 53 31.45 -4.07 4.03
C ASN A 53 30.38 -5.17 3.79
N THR A 54 30.69 -6.22 3.06
CA THR A 54 29.80 -7.36 2.83
C THR A 54 29.85 -8.36 3.99
N TYR A 55 31.02 -8.51 4.63
CA TYR A 55 31.27 -9.52 5.65
C TYR A 55 30.99 -9.02 7.09
N CYS A 56 31.32 -7.78 7.36
CA CYS A 56 31.06 -7.18 8.66
C CYS A 56 29.67 -6.61 8.67
N GLY A 57 28.62 -7.40 8.57
CA GLY A 57 27.23 -6.93 8.49
C GLY A 57 27.16 -5.41 8.63
N ALA A 58 27.42 -4.73 7.52
CA ALA A 58 27.66 -3.31 7.55
C ALA A 58 26.45 -2.65 8.19
N LYS A 59 26.55 -2.30 9.47
CA LYS A 59 25.97 -1.04 9.87
C LYS A 59 26.87 -0.03 9.17
N ASP A 60 26.52 0.27 7.91
CA ASP A 60 26.97 1.51 7.30
C ASP A 60 26.72 2.59 8.33
N THR A 61 27.77 3.33 8.69
CA THR A 61 27.66 4.58 9.45
C THR A 61 27.00 5.68 8.59
N ALA A 62 26.73 5.44 7.32
CA ALA A 62 25.62 5.96 6.54
C ALA A 62 24.46 4.97 6.74
N GLY A 63 23.43 5.35 7.50
CA GLY A 63 22.28 4.51 7.85
C GLY A 63 21.73 3.73 6.64
N SER A 64 21.19 2.54 6.87
CA SER A 64 20.60 1.75 5.79
C SER A 64 19.69 2.63 4.93
N GLN A 65 19.96 2.73 3.64
CA GLN A 65 19.11 3.43 2.68
C GLN A 65 18.06 2.46 2.09
N SER A 66 17.51 1.62 2.94
CA SER A 66 16.52 0.61 2.55
C SER A 66 15.21 0.82 3.30
N ILE A 67 14.12 0.94 2.55
CA ILE A 67 12.76 1.15 3.05
C ILE A 67 11.97 -0.13 2.85
N LEU A 68 11.24 -0.57 3.86
CA LEU A 68 10.26 -1.64 3.76
C LEU A 68 8.89 -1.05 3.40
N VAL A 69 8.31 -1.52 2.31
CA VAL A 69 6.96 -1.14 1.86
C VAL A 69 6.04 -2.35 2.04
N CYS A 70 5.03 -2.21 2.87
CA CYS A 70 4.05 -3.26 3.13
C CYS A 70 2.75 -2.98 2.38
N LEU A 71 2.24 -4.00 1.70
CA LEU A 71 1.00 -3.97 0.92
C LEU A 71 0.11 -5.15 1.34
N PRO A 72 -1.22 -5.01 1.33
CA PRO A 72 -2.10 -6.13 1.69
C PRO A 72 -2.18 -7.21 0.61
N ASP A 73 -2.07 -6.81 -0.68
CA ASP A 73 -2.20 -7.73 -1.83
C ASP A 73 -1.47 -7.14 -3.05
N PHE A 74 -0.58 -7.93 -3.65
CA PHE A 74 0.09 -7.56 -4.91
C PHE A 74 -0.83 -7.68 -6.14
N ARG A 75 -1.92 -8.44 -6.07
CA ARG A 75 -2.85 -8.65 -7.18
C ARG A 75 -3.77 -7.45 -7.44
N ASN A 76 -3.91 -6.53 -6.47
CA ASN A 76 -4.70 -5.33 -6.67
C ASN A 76 -4.02 -4.38 -7.66
N PRO A 77 -4.59 -4.15 -8.87
CA PRO A 77 -3.97 -3.31 -9.90
C PRO A 77 -3.76 -1.85 -9.48
N PHE A 78 -4.52 -1.36 -8.49
CA PHE A 78 -4.33 -0.04 -7.90
C PHE A 78 -2.89 0.17 -7.40
N ASN A 79 -2.30 -0.89 -6.81
CA ASN A 79 -0.99 -0.80 -6.19
C ASN A 79 0.15 -0.58 -7.21
N ALA A 80 -0.01 -0.94 -8.48
CA ALA A 80 1.04 -0.81 -9.49
C ALA A 80 1.51 0.65 -9.66
N ASP A 81 0.58 1.59 -9.82
CA ASP A 81 0.90 3.02 -9.94
C ASP A 81 1.44 3.61 -8.62
N VAL A 82 0.94 3.17 -7.47
CA VAL A 82 1.45 3.59 -6.15
C VAL A 82 2.90 3.13 -5.98
N ILE A 83 3.20 1.87 -6.32
CA ILE A 83 4.55 1.29 -6.29
C ILE A 83 5.49 2.10 -7.19
N GLU A 84 5.07 2.43 -8.42
CA GLU A 84 5.87 3.25 -9.34
C GLU A 84 6.19 4.61 -8.72
N GLY A 85 5.21 5.27 -8.09
CA GLY A 85 5.41 6.54 -7.39
C GLY A 85 6.43 6.42 -6.25
N ILE A 86 6.29 5.38 -5.42
CA ILE A 86 7.22 5.09 -4.32
C ILE A 86 8.64 4.87 -4.83
N GLN A 87 8.80 4.03 -5.86
CA GLN A 87 10.11 3.74 -6.43
C GLN A 87 10.79 4.98 -7.02
N ASN A 88 10.04 5.82 -7.74
CA ASN A 88 10.58 7.05 -8.33
C ASN A 88 11.10 8.01 -7.24
N ALA A 89 10.37 8.21 -6.15
CA ALA A 89 10.81 9.01 -5.03
C ALA A 89 12.05 8.41 -4.35
N ALA A 90 12.02 7.12 -4.05
CA ALA A 90 13.13 6.43 -3.39
C ALA A 90 14.43 6.51 -4.21
N ILE A 91 14.38 6.23 -5.51
CA ILE A 91 15.54 6.29 -6.41
C ILE A 91 16.12 7.70 -6.45
N THR A 92 15.28 8.75 -6.52
CA THR A 92 15.72 10.15 -6.55
C THR A 92 16.55 10.52 -5.32
N HIS A 93 16.23 9.94 -4.17
CA HIS A 93 16.93 10.18 -2.90
C HIS A 93 17.99 9.10 -2.57
N GLY A 94 18.27 8.16 -3.48
CA GLY A 94 19.28 7.11 -3.28
C GLY A 94 18.84 5.98 -2.36
N TYR A 95 17.54 5.85 -2.09
CA TYR A 95 16.98 4.78 -1.28
C TYR A 95 16.59 3.58 -2.13
N ARG A 96 16.63 2.38 -1.51
CA ARG A 96 16.12 1.12 -2.07
C ARG A 96 14.80 0.76 -1.40
N THR A 97 13.85 0.26 -2.18
CA THR A 97 12.56 -0.19 -1.67
C THR A 97 12.45 -1.70 -1.75
N PHE A 98 11.94 -2.30 -0.70
CA PHE A 98 11.63 -3.73 -0.61
C PHE A 98 10.14 -3.86 -0.32
N PHE A 99 9.45 -4.64 -1.14
CA PHE A 99 8.01 -4.81 -1.05
C PHE A 99 7.68 -6.11 -0.36
N TYR A 100 6.76 -6.04 0.60
CA TYR A 100 6.30 -7.18 1.37
C TYR A 100 4.78 -7.27 1.35
N GLU A 101 4.24 -8.44 1.01
CA GLU A 101 2.82 -8.70 1.07
C GLU A 101 2.43 -9.10 2.49
N ALA A 102 1.63 -8.24 3.14
CA ALA A 102 1.15 -8.41 4.50
C ALA A 102 -0.31 -8.83 4.53
N SER A 103 -0.67 -9.83 3.72
CA SER A 103 -2.05 -10.28 3.51
C SER A 103 -2.65 -11.06 4.67
N ASP A 104 -1.83 -11.50 5.64
CA ASP A 104 -2.30 -12.34 6.73
C ASP A 104 -2.49 -11.54 8.02
N LEU A 105 -3.72 -11.49 8.53
CA LEU A 105 -4.07 -10.97 9.86
C LEU A 105 -3.26 -11.62 11.01
N ARG A 106 -2.56 -12.73 10.72
CA ARG A 106 -1.62 -13.41 11.63
C ARG A 106 -0.25 -12.76 11.69
N PHE A 107 0.02 -11.72 10.87
CA PHE A 107 1.30 -11.03 10.87
C PHE A 107 1.43 -10.26 12.19
N SER A 108 2.23 -10.83 13.08
CA SER A 108 2.47 -10.24 14.40
C SER A 108 3.45 -9.07 14.31
N LEU A 109 3.34 -8.12 15.24
CA LEU A 109 4.34 -7.05 15.42
C LEU A 109 5.78 -7.62 15.46
N TYR A 110 5.96 -8.80 16.07
CA TYR A 110 7.23 -9.51 16.16
C TYR A 110 7.82 -9.83 14.77
N GLU A 111 6.98 -10.23 13.81
CA GLU A 111 7.44 -10.56 12.45
C GLU A 111 7.85 -9.31 11.68
N TYR A 112 7.13 -8.19 11.82
CA TYR A 112 7.56 -6.90 11.28
C TYR A 112 8.92 -6.48 11.86
N GLU A 113 9.05 -6.49 13.19
CA GLU A 113 10.31 -6.15 13.86
C GLU A 113 11.45 -7.07 13.44
N LYS A 114 11.19 -8.36 13.28
CA LYS A 114 12.17 -9.33 12.80
C LYS A 114 12.64 -9.01 11.37
N ILE A 115 11.72 -8.74 10.45
CA ILE A 115 12.05 -8.40 9.07
C ILE A 115 12.84 -7.10 9.02
N ILE A 116 12.40 -6.05 9.74
CA ILE A 116 13.07 -4.75 9.78
C ILE A 116 14.49 -4.90 10.32
N ASN A 117 14.66 -5.59 11.44
CA ASN A 117 15.96 -5.73 12.11
C ASN A 117 16.93 -6.61 11.33
N GLN A 118 16.46 -7.73 10.76
CA GLN A 118 17.31 -8.65 10.00
C GLN A 118 17.84 -8.03 8.70
N ASN A 119 17.11 -7.10 8.11
CA ASN A 119 17.47 -6.48 6.84
C ASN A 119 17.93 -5.02 6.99
N ASN A 120 18.02 -4.50 8.23
CA ASN A 120 18.42 -3.13 8.54
C ASN A 120 17.60 -2.07 7.79
N PHE A 121 16.28 -2.23 7.68
CA PHE A 121 15.42 -1.21 7.10
C PHE A 121 15.40 0.04 7.99
N CYS A 122 15.49 1.22 7.38
CA CYS A 122 15.53 2.50 8.07
C CYS A 122 14.14 3.13 8.28
N GLY A 123 13.11 2.63 7.60
CA GLY A 123 11.74 3.13 7.70
C GLY A 123 10.73 2.16 7.10
N LEU A 124 9.47 2.38 7.43
CA LEU A 124 8.32 1.56 7.07
C LEU A 124 7.26 2.41 6.36
N LEU A 125 6.92 2.03 5.13
CA LEU A 125 5.80 2.59 4.39
C LEU A 125 4.65 1.58 4.34
N LEU A 126 3.51 1.94 4.91
CA LEU A 126 2.32 1.11 4.95
C LEU A 126 1.35 1.57 3.86
N VAL A 127 1.21 0.79 2.79
CA VAL A 127 0.20 1.02 1.75
C VAL A 127 -1.06 0.29 2.18
N HIS A 128 -2.14 1.05 2.37
CA HIS A 128 -3.33 0.62 3.10
C HIS A 128 -3.07 0.30 4.58
N ASN A 129 -4.11 -0.03 5.32
CA ASN A 129 -3.98 -0.32 6.74
C ASN A 129 -3.74 -1.80 6.98
N VAL A 130 -2.48 -2.19 7.09
CA VAL A 130 -2.04 -3.58 7.33
C VAL A 130 -1.73 -3.87 8.81
N LEU A 131 -1.80 -2.85 9.67
CA LEU A 131 -1.56 -2.96 11.12
C LEU A 131 -2.78 -2.46 11.90
N ASP A 132 -3.10 -3.11 13.02
CA ASP A 132 -4.04 -2.55 13.97
C ASP A 132 -3.45 -1.36 14.74
N THR A 133 -4.29 -0.62 15.44
CA THR A 133 -3.91 0.60 16.17
C THR A 133 -2.84 0.34 17.23
N ASP A 134 -2.91 -0.81 17.94
CA ASP A 134 -1.95 -1.16 19.00
C ASP A 134 -0.59 -1.54 18.42
N GLN A 135 -0.58 -2.29 17.31
CA GLN A 135 0.63 -2.64 16.58
C GLN A 135 1.31 -1.40 16.02
N LEU A 136 0.53 -0.50 15.40
CA LEU A 136 1.04 0.75 14.85
C LEU A 136 1.62 1.68 15.93
N ASN A 137 0.96 1.78 17.09
CA ASN A 137 1.46 2.52 18.25
C ASN A 137 2.80 2.00 18.76
N LYS A 138 3.04 0.69 18.71
CA LYS A 138 4.30 0.08 19.15
C LYS A 138 5.41 0.25 18.12
N ILE A 139 5.11 0.08 16.83
CA ILE A 139 6.13 0.12 15.77
C ILE A 139 6.64 1.54 15.51
N LYS A 140 5.76 2.56 15.55
CA LYS A 140 6.14 3.97 15.35
C LYS A 140 7.08 4.53 16.44
N LEU A 141 7.10 3.92 17.63
CA LEU A 141 8.05 4.28 18.68
C LEU A 141 9.49 3.85 18.38
N LYS A 142 9.67 2.89 17.46
CA LYS A 142 10.97 2.29 17.15
C LYS A 142 11.49 2.66 15.77
N TYR A 143 10.57 2.90 14.83
CA TYR A 143 10.89 3.12 13.42
C TYR A 143 10.10 4.30 12.86
N PRO A 144 10.67 5.09 11.93
CA PRO A 144 9.91 6.00 11.09
C PRO A 144 8.83 5.25 10.31
N VAL A 145 7.56 5.72 10.40
CA VAL A 145 6.41 5.09 9.74
C VAL A 145 5.58 6.17 9.06
N VAL A 146 5.19 5.91 7.82
CA VAL A 146 4.22 6.72 7.05
C VAL A 146 3.17 5.79 6.46
N MET A 147 1.91 6.23 6.45
CA MET A 147 0.80 5.53 5.79
C MET A 147 0.53 6.13 4.41
N CYS A 148 0.14 5.29 3.46
CA CYS A 148 -0.20 5.67 2.09
C CYS A 148 -1.54 5.06 1.70
N SER A 149 -2.38 5.85 1.02
CA SER A 149 -3.71 5.48 0.50
C SER A 149 -4.81 5.24 1.53
N GLU A 150 -4.45 4.92 2.75
CA GLU A 150 -5.35 4.89 3.90
C GLU A 150 -4.69 5.59 5.09
N HIS A 151 -5.50 5.94 6.07
CA HIS A 151 -5.03 6.52 7.32
C HIS A 151 -5.77 5.92 8.51
N CYS A 152 -5.15 6.02 9.67
CA CYS A 152 -5.76 5.67 10.95
C CYS A 152 -6.04 6.92 11.78
N ASN A 153 -6.85 6.78 12.82
CA ASN A 153 -7.19 7.89 13.73
C ASN A 153 -6.08 8.20 14.75
N LEU A 154 -4.81 7.93 14.41
CA LEU A 154 -3.66 8.29 15.25
C LEU A 154 -3.11 9.64 14.80
N PRO A 155 -3.21 10.69 15.64
CA PRO A 155 -2.83 12.05 15.26
C PRO A 155 -1.33 12.24 15.03
N ASP A 156 -0.52 11.30 15.52
CA ASP A 156 0.94 11.34 15.49
C ASP A 156 1.55 10.35 14.46
N VAL A 157 0.76 9.85 13.51
CA VAL A 157 1.22 9.07 12.36
C VAL A 157 1.01 9.87 11.09
N SER A 158 2.09 10.14 10.38
CA SER A 158 2.03 10.86 9.10
C SER A 158 1.39 10.00 8.01
N PHE A 159 0.60 10.62 7.14
CA PHE A 159 -0.03 9.92 6.02
C PHE A 159 -0.23 10.80 4.79
N VAL A 160 -0.34 10.13 3.63
CA VAL A 160 -0.83 10.69 2.37
C VAL A 160 -2.00 9.82 1.90
N SER A 161 -3.17 10.42 1.71
CA SER A 161 -4.40 9.72 1.32
C SER A 161 -5.29 10.62 0.45
N ILE A 162 -6.54 10.22 0.25
CA ILE A 162 -7.62 11.01 -0.35
C ILE A 162 -8.77 11.15 0.66
N ASP A 163 -9.70 12.07 0.39
CA ASP A 163 -10.98 12.09 1.10
C ASP A 163 -11.95 11.10 0.43
N ASP A 164 -11.99 9.86 0.93
CA ASP A 164 -12.86 8.80 0.43
C ASP A 164 -14.35 9.12 0.58
N VAL A 165 -14.73 9.85 1.64
CA VAL A 165 -16.13 10.27 1.87
C VAL A 165 -16.55 11.24 0.79
N TYR A 166 -15.78 12.30 0.59
CA TYR A 166 -16.06 13.32 -0.42
C TYR A 166 -16.01 12.74 -1.85
N SER A 167 -15.02 11.90 -2.15
CA SER A 167 -14.87 11.25 -3.45
C SER A 167 -16.07 10.37 -3.79
N SER A 168 -16.60 9.65 -2.81
CA SER A 168 -17.81 8.84 -2.98
C SER A 168 -19.06 9.71 -3.16
N GLN A 169 -19.14 10.86 -2.46
CA GLN A 169 -20.23 11.82 -2.71
C GLN A 169 -20.20 12.35 -4.14
N ILE A 170 -19.02 12.60 -4.73
CA ILE A 170 -18.89 13.01 -6.13
C ILE A 170 -19.50 11.95 -7.04
N ALA A 171 -19.14 10.67 -6.87
CA ALA A 171 -19.65 9.56 -7.68
C ALA A 171 -21.18 9.43 -7.60
N VAL A 172 -21.73 9.44 -6.38
CA VAL A 172 -23.17 9.26 -6.16
C VAL A 172 -23.97 10.49 -6.63
N ASN A 173 -23.50 11.71 -6.33
CA ASN A 173 -24.12 12.93 -6.82
C ASN A 173 -24.17 13.01 -8.36
N TYR A 174 -23.13 12.50 -9.03
CA TYR A 174 -23.13 12.39 -10.47
C TYR A 174 -24.23 11.43 -10.95
N LEU A 175 -24.37 10.23 -10.39
CA LEU A 175 -25.45 9.30 -10.73
C LEU A 175 -26.84 9.93 -10.53
N LEU A 176 -27.03 10.64 -9.42
CA LEU A 176 -28.28 11.38 -9.16
C LEU A 176 -28.52 12.47 -10.21
N SER A 177 -27.47 13.21 -10.61
CA SER A 177 -27.58 14.30 -11.59
C SER A 177 -27.99 13.84 -12.98
N ILE A 178 -27.69 12.59 -13.35
CA ILE A 178 -28.12 11.96 -14.62
C ILE A 178 -29.46 11.21 -14.49
N GLY A 179 -30.20 11.41 -13.37
CA GLY A 179 -31.54 10.91 -13.13
C GLY A 179 -31.62 9.48 -12.59
N ARG A 180 -30.51 8.88 -12.11
CA ARG A 180 -30.52 7.59 -11.46
C ARG A 180 -30.94 7.73 -10.02
N THR A 181 -31.95 6.99 -9.59
CA THR A 181 -32.55 7.13 -8.24
C THR A 181 -32.56 5.84 -7.43
N ARG A 182 -32.29 4.71 -8.06
CA ARG A 182 -32.21 3.40 -7.41
C ARG A 182 -30.78 2.89 -7.46
N ILE A 183 -29.92 3.49 -6.63
CA ILE A 183 -28.48 3.24 -6.68
C ILE A 183 -28.13 2.14 -5.66
N ALA A 184 -27.46 1.09 -6.13
CA ALA A 184 -26.86 0.08 -5.28
C ALA A 184 -25.37 0.35 -5.06
N LEU A 185 -24.86 -0.02 -3.87
CA LEU A 185 -23.46 0.03 -3.50
C LEU A 185 -22.84 -1.36 -3.59
N ILE A 186 -21.76 -1.49 -4.37
CA ILE A 186 -20.92 -2.70 -4.40
C ILE A 186 -19.64 -2.39 -3.66
N ASN A 187 -19.57 -2.83 -2.41
CA ASN A 187 -18.51 -2.49 -1.46
C ASN A 187 -17.64 -3.69 -1.10
N SER A 188 -16.53 -3.43 -0.45
CA SER A 188 -15.65 -4.40 0.18
C SER A 188 -16.05 -4.63 1.65
N GLN A 189 -15.36 -5.52 2.35
CA GLN A 189 -15.57 -5.73 3.78
C GLN A 189 -15.28 -4.44 4.58
N LEU A 190 -16.12 -4.16 5.57
CA LEU A 190 -15.97 -2.99 6.44
C LEU A 190 -14.79 -3.08 7.43
N THR A 191 -14.03 -4.16 7.41
CA THR A 191 -12.71 -4.23 8.06
C THR A 191 -11.73 -3.24 7.42
N ASN A 192 -11.88 -2.98 6.11
CA ASN A 192 -11.09 -2.01 5.38
C ASN A 192 -11.58 -0.58 5.65
N ALA A 193 -10.67 0.35 5.94
CA ALA A 193 -11.03 1.73 6.26
C ALA A 193 -11.67 2.44 5.06
N TYR A 194 -11.11 2.29 3.85
CA TYR A 194 -11.68 2.87 2.64
C TYR A 194 -13.14 2.41 2.42
N ALA A 195 -13.46 1.16 2.69
CA ALA A 195 -14.82 0.64 2.50
C ALA A 195 -15.82 1.34 3.42
N ARG A 196 -15.45 1.58 4.70
CA ARG A 196 -16.28 2.33 5.65
C ARG A 196 -16.49 3.79 5.20
N TYR A 197 -15.43 4.45 4.76
CA TYR A 197 -15.51 5.85 4.34
C TYR A 197 -16.28 6.01 3.03
N ARG A 198 -16.10 5.10 2.04
CA ARG A 198 -16.83 5.12 0.77
C ARG A 198 -18.31 4.82 0.97
N GLU A 199 -18.66 3.87 1.86
CA GLU A 199 -20.05 3.64 2.24
C GLU A 199 -20.67 4.84 2.96
N LYS A 200 -19.93 5.46 3.88
CA LYS A 200 -20.38 6.71 4.52
C LYS A 200 -20.66 7.79 3.48
N GLY A 201 -19.77 7.99 2.53
CA GLY A 201 -19.95 8.96 1.44
C GLY A 201 -21.18 8.67 0.58
N PHE A 202 -21.44 7.40 0.26
CA PHE A 202 -22.65 6.94 -0.43
C PHE A 202 -23.93 7.29 0.35
N LEU A 203 -23.97 6.92 1.63
CA LEU A 203 -25.12 7.17 2.49
C LEU A 203 -25.37 8.67 2.70
N ASP A 204 -24.30 9.44 2.93
CA ASP A 204 -24.37 10.90 3.10
C ASP A 204 -24.92 11.59 1.83
N ALA A 205 -24.51 11.16 0.64
CA ALA A 205 -24.99 11.72 -0.63
C ALA A 205 -26.49 11.46 -0.84
N LEU A 206 -26.93 10.22 -0.64
CA LEU A 206 -28.36 9.87 -0.71
C LEU A 206 -29.17 10.65 0.32
N GLY A 207 -28.70 10.73 1.57
CA GLY A 207 -29.38 11.47 2.63
C GLY A 207 -29.52 12.97 2.32
N LYS A 208 -28.48 13.60 1.75
CA LYS A 208 -28.53 15.01 1.32
C LYS A 208 -29.54 15.22 0.18
N ALA A 209 -29.76 14.21 -0.65
CA ALA A 209 -30.79 14.23 -1.72
C ALA A 209 -32.20 13.88 -1.22
N GLY A 210 -32.41 13.68 0.09
CA GLY A 210 -33.69 13.28 0.68
C GLY A 210 -34.08 11.83 0.38
N MET A 211 -33.11 10.99 -0.02
CA MET A 211 -33.32 9.59 -0.36
C MET A 211 -32.82 8.67 0.76
N GLN A 212 -33.46 7.50 0.87
CA GLN A 212 -32.98 6.44 1.76
C GLN A 212 -32.33 5.32 0.95
N ALA A 213 -31.19 4.86 1.43
CA ALA A 213 -30.53 3.68 0.84
C ALA A 213 -31.40 2.42 1.08
N ASN A 214 -31.53 1.58 0.06
CA ASN A 214 -32.09 0.25 0.22
C ASN A 214 -31.00 -0.67 0.80
N ASN A 215 -31.17 -1.12 2.05
CA ASN A 215 -30.18 -1.96 2.71
C ASN A 215 -29.89 -3.28 1.97
N ASN A 216 -30.87 -3.80 1.19
CA ASN A 216 -30.66 -4.99 0.37
C ASN A 216 -29.77 -4.74 -0.87
N TRP A 217 -29.45 -3.47 -1.15
CA TRP A 217 -28.60 -3.04 -2.26
C TRP A 217 -27.22 -2.53 -1.81
N ILE A 218 -26.90 -2.66 -0.53
CA ILE A 218 -25.56 -2.43 0.01
C ILE A 218 -24.89 -3.81 0.14
N LEU A 219 -24.00 -4.12 -0.80
CA LEU A 219 -23.37 -5.44 -0.88
C LEU A 219 -21.91 -5.35 -0.46
N HIS A 220 -21.53 -6.19 0.51
CA HIS A 220 -20.14 -6.31 0.98
C HIS A 220 -19.53 -7.60 0.44
N ILE A 221 -18.56 -7.46 -0.48
CA ILE A 221 -17.83 -8.58 -1.06
C ILE A 221 -16.71 -9.00 -0.12
N THR A 222 -16.67 -10.29 0.21
CA THR A 222 -15.79 -10.83 1.27
C THR A 222 -14.32 -10.89 0.87
N GLU A 223 -14.03 -11.04 -0.43
CA GLU A 223 -12.67 -11.11 -0.96
C GLU A 223 -12.56 -10.15 -2.15
N PHE A 224 -11.40 -9.53 -2.34
CA PHE A 224 -11.14 -8.68 -3.50
C PHE A 224 -10.93 -9.55 -4.73
N ASP A 225 -12.06 -10.06 -5.29
CA ASP A 225 -12.08 -11.00 -6.38
C ASP A 225 -13.16 -10.66 -7.42
N PHE A 226 -12.79 -10.75 -8.70
CA PHE A 226 -13.66 -10.39 -9.82
C PHE A 226 -14.84 -11.36 -9.97
N ASP A 227 -14.61 -12.66 -9.88
CA ASP A 227 -15.64 -13.68 -10.13
C ASP A 227 -16.65 -13.73 -8.96
N ILE A 228 -16.17 -13.55 -7.73
CA ILE A 228 -17.05 -13.38 -6.58
C ILE A 228 -17.94 -12.14 -6.76
N ALA A 229 -17.36 -11.02 -7.20
CA ALA A 229 -18.12 -9.81 -7.49
C ALA A 229 -19.19 -10.04 -8.57
N VAL A 230 -18.84 -10.70 -9.69
CA VAL A 230 -19.82 -11.08 -10.75
C VAL A 230 -20.95 -11.92 -10.17
N SER A 231 -20.64 -12.91 -9.33
CA SER A 231 -21.66 -13.80 -8.73
C SER A 231 -22.62 -13.03 -7.80
N VAL A 232 -22.07 -12.18 -6.93
CA VAL A 232 -22.86 -11.38 -5.98
C VAL A 232 -23.77 -10.41 -6.74
N ILE A 233 -23.25 -9.69 -7.74
CA ILE A 233 -24.03 -8.74 -8.55
C ILE A 233 -25.09 -9.48 -9.37
N THR A 234 -24.78 -10.64 -9.94
CA THR A 234 -25.78 -11.46 -10.64
C THR A 234 -26.93 -11.85 -9.72
N SER A 235 -26.66 -12.12 -8.47
CA SER A 235 -27.69 -12.43 -7.45
C SER A 235 -28.56 -11.21 -7.13
N LEU A 236 -27.98 -10.01 -7.08
CA LEU A 236 -28.73 -8.76 -6.96
C LEU A 236 -29.67 -8.55 -8.16
N LEU A 237 -29.19 -8.80 -9.38
CA LEU A 237 -29.98 -8.61 -10.61
C LEU A 237 -31.17 -9.59 -10.75
N LYS A 238 -31.18 -10.69 -10.01
CA LYS A 238 -32.32 -11.64 -9.96
C LYS A 238 -33.48 -11.19 -9.08
N GLN A 239 -33.29 -10.15 -8.26
CA GLN A 239 -34.35 -9.61 -7.41
C GLN A 239 -35.49 -9.01 -8.26
N THR A 240 -36.70 -8.97 -7.69
CA THR A 240 -37.88 -8.40 -8.34
C THR A 240 -37.70 -6.91 -8.61
N GLU A 241 -37.18 -6.18 -7.61
CA GLU A 241 -36.79 -4.79 -7.76
C GLU A 241 -35.29 -4.72 -8.05
N ARG A 242 -34.91 -3.92 -9.06
CA ARG A 242 -33.53 -3.79 -9.48
C ARG A 242 -33.06 -2.34 -9.35
N PRO A 243 -31.78 -2.14 -9.04
CA PRO A 243 -31.18 -0.82 -9.15
C PRO A 243 -31.13 -0.36 -10.62
N ASP A 244 -31.13 0.96 -10.83
CA ASP A 244 -30.89 1.59 -12.13
C ASP A 244 -29.46 2.13 -12.25
N ALA A 245 -28.68 2.04 -11.16
CA ALA A 245 -27.25 2.33 -11.17
C ALA A 245 -26.52 1.52 -10.09
N LEU A 246 -25.23 1.25 -10.36
CA LEU A 246 -24.30 0.64 -9.41
C LEU A 246 -23.14 1.61 -9.15
N TYR A 247 -22.91 1.95 -7.89
CA TYR A 247 -21.67 2.55 -7.42
C TYR A 247 -20.78 1.46 -6.88
N CYS A 248 -19.63 1.26 -7.51
CA CYS A 248 -18.65 0.23 -7.17
C CYS A 248 -17.42 0.89 -6.55
N VAL A 249 -17.01 0.44 -5.36
CA VAL A 249 -15.88 1.04 -4.63
C VAL A 249 -14.49 0.69 -5.22
N SER A 250 -14.44 0.00 -6.36
CA SER A 250 -13.23 -0.18 -7.16
C SER A 250 -13.60 -0.44 -8.62
N ASP A 251 -12.66 -0.19 -9.52
CA ASP A 251 -12.85 -0.47 -10.95
C ASP A 251 -12.92 -1.98 -11.25
N VAL A 252 -12.31 -2.82 -10.41
CA VAL A 252 -12.44 -4.28 -10.52
C VAL A 252 -13.89 -4.69 -10.30
N TYR A 253 -14.56 -4.12 -9.30
CA TYR A 253 -15.98 -4.35 -9.05
C TYR A 253 -16.85 -3.68 -10.13
N GLY A 254 -16.43 -2.52 -10.66
CA GLY A 254 -17.10 -1.86 -11.78
C GLY A 254 -17.07 -2.71 -13.06
N ALA A 255 -15.92 -3.31 -13.37
CA ALA A 255 -15.77 -4.24 -14.48
C ALA A 255 -16.61 -5.52 -14.29
N ALA A 256 -16.63 -6.06 -13.07
CA ALA A 256 -17.46 -7.20 -12.70
C ALA A 256 -18.97 -6.87 -12.84
N ALA A 257 -19.34 -5.64 -12.47
CA ALA A 257 -20.73 -5.16 -12.64
C ALA A 257 -21.14 -5.10 -14.11
N ILE A 258 -20.32 -4.50 -14.98
CA ILE A 258 -20.57 -4.46 -16.42
C ILE A 258 -20.74 -5.89 -16.97
N LYS A 259 -19.84 -6.80 -16.58
CA LYS A 259 -19.90 -8.20 -17.00
C LYS A 259 -21.18 -8.91 -16.53
N ALA A 260 -21.57 -8.73 -15.26
CA ALA A 260 -22.78 -9.33 -14.70
C ALA A 260 -24.04 -8.80 -15.37
N ILE A 261 -24.13 -7.48 -15.60
CA ILE A 261 -25.27 -6.84 -16.27
C ILE A 261 -25.44 -7.37 -17.72
N GLN A 262 -24.36 -7.42 -18.49
CA GLN A 262 -24.35 -7.92 -19.85
C GLN A 262 -24.67 -9.42 -19.90
N ASN A 263 -24.13 -10.25 -19.03
CA ASN A 263 -24.47 -11.67 -18.94
C ASN A 263 -25.95 -11.90 -18.57
N PHE A 264 -26.55 -10.95 -17.85
CA PHE A 264 -27.97 -10.98 -17.52
C PHE A 264 -28.90 -10.54 -18.66
N GLY A 265 -28.31 -10.08 -19.78
CA GLY A 265 -29.04 -9.59 -20.95
C GLY A 265 -29.50 -8.14 -20.86
N LEU A 266 -28.95 -7.37 -19.90
CA LEU A 266 -29.19 -5.94 -19.73
C LEU A 266 -28.07 -5.09 -20.33
N ARG A 267 -28.37 -3.83 -20.61
CA ARG A 267 -27.44 -2.88 -21.24
C ARG A 267 -26.86 -1.91 -20.24
N VAL A 268 -25.61 -1.56 -20.46
CA VAL A 268 -24.91 -0.50 -19.75
C VAL A 268 -24.60 0.61 -20.75
N PRO A 269 -25.02 1.85 -20.54
CA PRO A 269 -25.67 2.39 -19.34
C PRO A 269 -27.20 2.43 -19.38
N GLU A 270 -27.85 2.02 -20.48
CA GLU A 270 -29.27 2.30 -20.73
C GLU A 270 -30.17 1.72 -19.63
N ASP A 271 -29.98 0.45 -19.27
CA ASP A 271 -30.78 -0.21 -18.26
C ASP A 271 -30.21 0.00 -16.87
N ILE A 272 -28.87 -0.09 -16.71
CA ILE A 272 -28.16 0.14 -15.45
C ILE A 272 -26.85 0.89 -15.71
N ALA A 273 -26.69 2.07 -15.12
CA ALA A 273 -25.44 2.82 -15.14
C ALA A 273 -24.44 2.26 -14.12
N VAL A 274 -23.13 2.36 -14.42
CA VAL A 274 -22.08 1.87 -13.53
C VAL A 274 -21.01 2.95 -13.34
N VAL A 275 -20.68 3.23 -12.08
CA VAL A 275 -19.53 4.08 -11.68
C VAL A 275 -18.59 3.25 -10.84
N GLY A 276 -17.29 3.29 -11.18
CA GLY A 276 -16.19 2.66 -10.46
C GLY A 276 -15.41 3.65 -9.58
N PHE A 277 -14.27 3.19 -9.13
CA PHE A 277 -13.34 3.96 -8.31
C PHE A 277 -11.91 3.47 -8.61
N ASP A 278 -10.91 4.35 -8.63
CA ASP A 278 -9.46 4.15 -8.81
C ASP A 278 -8.90 4.67 -10.14
N ASN A 279 -9.65 4.62 -11.23
CA ASN A 279 -9.21 4.92 -12.60
C ASN A 279 -7.94 4.10 -12.98
N ILE A 280 -8.00 2.78 -12.75
CA ILE A 280 -6.98 1.85 -13.25
C ILE A 280 -7.21 1.57 -14.75
N ASP A 281 -6.21 1.01 -15.45
CA ASP A 281 -6.31 0.77 -16.90
C ASP A 281 -7.48 -0.12 -17.29
N LEU A 282 -7.90 -1.03 -16.43
CA LEU A 282 -9.09 -1.86 -16.62
C LEU A 282 -10.34 -1.01 -16.93
N SER A 283 -10.49 0.18 -16.33
CA SER A 283 -11.62 1.07 -16.56
C SER A 283 -11.74 1.56 -18.00
N LYS A 284 -10.62 1.61 -18.74
CA LYS A 284 -10.55 1.97 -20.15
C LYS A 284 -10.73 0.76 -21.08
N MET A 285 -10.38 -0.44 -20.59
CA MET A 285 -10.35 -1.67 -21.39
C MET A 285 -11.70 -2.39 -21.46
N VAL A 286 -12.55 -2.21 -20.44
CA VAL A 286 -13.92 -2.79 -20.46
C VAL A 286 -14.83 -2.10 -21.47
N VAL A 287 -15.85 -2.80 -21.94
CA VAL A 287 -16.84 -2.27 -22.90
C VAL A 287 -18.24 -2.41 -22.33
N PRO A 288 -18.95 -1.29 -22.12
CA PRO A 288 -18.52 0.10 -22.30
C PRO A 288 -17.42 0.51 -21.33
N SER A 289 -16.60 1.52 -21.70
CA SER A 289 -15.55 2.04 -20.81
C SER A 289 -16.16 2.66 -19.55
N LEU A 290 -15.52 2.40 -18.41
CA LEU A 290 -16.07 2.66 -17.07
C LEU A 290 -15.84 4.11 -16.62
N THR A 291 -16.93 4.82 -16.30
CA THR A 291 -16.91 6.07 -15.52
C THR A 291 -16.39 5.77 -14.12
N THR A 292 -15.42 6.55 -13.62
CA THR A 292 -14.73 6.22 -12.37
C THR A 292 -14.18 7.45 -11.67
N ILE A 293 -13.96 7.35 -10.37
CA ILE A 293 -13.19 8.34 -9.59
C ILE A 293 -11.70 8.10 -9.83
N ASN A 294 -11.01 9.11 -10.33
CA ASN A 294 -9.56 9.09 -10.49
C ASN A 294 -8.87 9.40 -9.16
N GLN A 295 -8.06 8.47 -8.67
CA GLN A 295 -7.11 8.71 -7.60
C GLN A 295 -5.74 9.06 -8.19
N PRO A 296 -5.01 10.03 -7.65
CA PRO A 296 -3.66 10.38 -8.09
C PRO A 296 -2.63 9.37 -7.56
N LYS A 297 -2.75 8.09 -7.95
CA LYS A 297 -2.04 6.93 -7.39
C LYS A 297 -0.51 7.09 -7.35
N LYS A 298 0.10 7.55 -8.47
CA LYS A 298 1.55 7.79 -8.51
C LYS A 298 1.96 8.89 -7.54
N GLN A 299 1.16 9.95 -7.43
CA GLN A 299 1.43 11.05 -6.52
C GLN A 299 1.26 10.62 -5.05
N LEU A 300 0.26 9.76 -4.74
CA LEU A 300 0.10 9.15 -3.42
C LEU A 300 1.38 8.43 -2.99
N GLY A 301 1.88 7.52 -3.82
CA GLY A 301 3.11 6.77 -3.54
C GLY A 301 4.35 7.65 -3.44
N HIS A 302 4.50 8.60 -4.37
CA HIS A 302 5.64 9.52 -4.41
C HIS A 302 5.71 10.37 -3.14
N GLN A 303 4.63 11.07 -2.79
CA GLN A 303 4.61 11.95 -1.62
C GLN A 303 4.74 11.18 -0.30
N ALA A 304 4.13 9.99 -0.19
CA ALA A 304 4.27 9.17 1.01
C ALA A 304 5.72 8.69 1.20
N CYS A 305 6.42 8.34 0.12
CA CYS A 305 7.82 7.96 0.17
C CYS A 305 8.73 9.15 0.52
N GLU A 306 8.53 10.33 -0.08
CA GLU A 306 9.26 11.55 0.28
C GLU A 306 9.06 11.94 1.74
N MET A 307 7.81 11.86 2.22
CA MET A 307 7.47 12.13 3.62
C MET A 307 8.21 11.17 4.57
N LEU A 308 8.30 9.88 4.21
CA LEU A 308 9.04 8.90 5.00
C LEU A 308 10.54 9.17 4.98
N ILE A 309 11.12 9.47 3.82
CA ILE A 309 12.55 9.82 3.69
C ILE A 309 12.87 11.05 4.53
N ASN A 310 12.04 12.08 4.45
CA ASN A 310 12.21 13.28 5.28
C ASN A 310 12.14 12.96 6.79
N LEU A 311 11.25 12.07 7.20
CA LEU A 311 11.16 11.63 8.60
C LEU A 311 12.39 10.81 9.04
N ILE A 312 12.98 10.01 8.13
CA ILE A 312 14.22 9.26 8.39
C ILE A 312 15.41 10.21 8.57
N GLU A 313 15.54 11.20 7.68
CA GLU A 313 16.65 12.14 7.68
C GLU A 313 16.53 13.21 8.79
N ASN A 314 15.30 13.58 9.11
CA ASN A 314 14.96 14.61 10.09
C ASN A 314 13.92 14.10 11.10
N PRO A 315 14.30 13.32 12.13
CA PRO A 315 13.36 12.71 13.07
C PRO A 315 12.51 13.70 13.89
N SER A 316 12.86 14.98 13.89
CA SER A 316 12.08 16.06 14.52
C SER A 316 11.02 16.67 13.62
N THR A 317 10.84 16.17 12.40
CA THR A 317 9.82 16.64 11.48
C THR A 317 8.43 16.47 12.10
N PRO A 318 7.58 17.51 12.10
CA PRO A 318 6.22 17.41 12.60
C PRO A 318 5.42 16.39 11.79
N THR A 319 4.45 15.74 12.45
CA THR A 319 3.47 14.88 11.79
C THR A 319 2.72 15.65 10.70
N GLN A 320 2.56 15.04 9.53
CA GLN A 320 1.90 15.64 8.38
C GLN A 320 0.75 14.73 7.90
N HIS A 321 -0.38 15.36 7.60
CA HIS A 321 -1.55 14.70 7.04
C HIS A 321 -1.89 15.37 5.71
N ILE A 322 -1.72 14.64 4.61
CA ILE A 322 -1.96 15.15 3.27
C ILE A 322 -3.13 14.39 2.65
N LEU A 323 -4.13 15.14 2.21
CA LEU A 323 -5.22 14.61 1.39
C LEU A 323 -5.07 15.17 -0.02
N LEU A 324 -4.98 14.28 -1.00
CA LEU A 324 -4.91 14.63 -2.42
C LEU A 324 -6.30 14.70 -3.03
N ASP A 325 -6.48 15.59 -3.98
CA ASP A 325 -7.73 15.75 -4.70
C ASP A 325 -8.00 14.57 -5.63
N THR A 326 -9.28 14.26 -5.80
CA THR A 326 -9.80 13.27 -6.74
C THR A 326 -10.74 13.95 -7.74
N GLU A 327 -10.94 13.33 -8.89
CA GLU A 327 -11.84 13.80 -9.93
C GLU A 327 -12.67 12.67 -10.50
N LEU A 328 -13.87 12.99 -11.01
CA LEU A 328 -14.70 12.04 -11.74
C LEU A 328 -14.31 12.06 -13.22
N ILE A 329 -13.97 10.88 -13.75
CA ILE A 329 -13.71 10.67 -15.17
C ILE A 329 -14.95 10.02 -15.79
N VAL A 330 -15.74 10.81 -16.50
CA VAL A 330 -16.95 10.35 -17.18
C VAL A 330 -16.59 9.60 -18.46
N ARG A 331 -17.21 8.43 -18.65
CA ARG A 331 -17.05 7.55 -19.82
C ARG A 331 -18.40 6.96 -20.24
N SER A 332 -18.36 5.83 -20.97
CA SER A 332 -19.54 5.27 -21.64
C SER A 332 -20.41 4.36 -20.75
N SER A 333 -20.06 4.13 -19.50
CA SER A 333 -20.86 3.31 -18.58
C SER A 333 -21.95 4.08 -17.82
N THR A 334 -22.08 5.39 -18.09
CA THR A 334 -23.09 6.28 -17.48
C THR A 334 -23.73 7.19 -18.51
#